data_b7dc34ad1ad54f0cad63853cdcc5bf9c
#
_entry.id   b7dc34ad1ad54f0cad63853cdcc5bf9c
#
_cell.length_a   1.000
_cell.length_b   1.000
_cell.length_c   1.000
_cell.angle_alpha   90.00
_cell.angle_beta   90.00
_cell.angle_gamma   90.00
#
_symmetry.space_group_name_H-M   'P 1'
#
loop_
_entity.id
_entity.type
_entity.pdbx_description
1 polymer ?
#
loop_
_entity_poly.entity_id
_entity_poly.type
_entity_poly.pdbx_seq_one_letter_code
_entity_poly.pdbx_strand_id
1 'polypeptide(L)'
;QVLKLTGQVKPYAIVNCAAHTAVDKCETDGDNAYRINAIGPRNLSIAARRYGAKMVQVSTDYVFDGQGTRPLTEFDAPAPRSMYGRTKLAGENFVKEFSDEHFIIRTAWLYGDGKNFVKTMLRLAETHDEVRVVRDQVGSPTSAAELAKMIAYLLPTDNYGLFHGTCEGVCSWADFAAEIFRLAGKKTHVEGITTAEYEAGTPTAAPRPAYSVLDNYMLRLTTDYSFARWEDAIKEYISQM
;
A
#
# COMPACT_ATOMS: atom_id res chain seq x y z
N GLN A 1 -2.67 11.30 24.48
CA GLN A 1 -3.91 11.50 23.70
C GLN A 1 -4.49 10.15 23.26
N VAL A 2 -3.73 9.27 22.56
CA VAL A 2 -4.18 7.95 22.10
C VAL A 2 -4.78 7.13 23.24
N LEU A 3 -4.05 6.89 24.34
CA LEU A 3 -4.53 6.12 25.49
C LEU A 3 -5.82 6.67 26.08
N LYS A 4 -5.96 8.00 26.18
CA LYS A 4 -7.17 8.63 26.69
C LYS A 4 -8.37 8.34 25.78
N LEU A 5 -8.19 8.54 24.47
CA LEU A 5 -9.25 8.31 23.48
C LEU A 5 -9.66 6.82 23.44
N THR A 6 -8.69 5.90 23.37
CA THR A 6 -8.96 4.46 23.34
C THR A 6 -9.69 4.01 24.62
N GLY A 7 -9.31 4.56 25.79
CA GLY A 7 -9.98 4.25 27.06
C GLY A 7 -11.43 4.78 27.14
N GLN A 8 -11.73 5.87 26.44
CA GLN A 8 -13.09 6.41 26.34
C GLN A 8 -13.96 5.61 25.35
N VAL A 9 -13.42 5.27 24.19
CA VAL A 9 -14.14 4.59 23.11
C VAL A 9 -14.26 3.09 23.35
N LYS A 10 -13.23 2.46 23.97
CA LYS A 10 -13.12 1.00 24.19
C LYS A 10 -13.41 0.22 22.89
N PRO A 11 -12.67 0.49 21.80
CA PRO A 11 -12.97 -0.13 20.51
C PRO A 11 -12.64 -1.63 20.54
N TYR A 12 -13.36 -2.42 19.73
CA TYR A 12 -13.02 -3.82 19.46
C TYR A 12 -11.68 -3.96 18.74
N ALA A 13 -11.40 -3.03 17.83
CA ALA A 13 -10.17 -2.99 17.07
C ALA A 13 -9.73 -1.56 16.73
N ILE A 14 -8.45 -1.37 16.51
CA ILE A 14 -7.85 -0.14 15.99
C ILE A 14 -7.27 -0.44 14.60
N VAL A 15 -7.86 0.14 13.56
CA VAL A 15 -7.37 0.03 12.18
C VAL A 15 -6.57 1.28 11.84
N ASN A 16 -5.25 1.15 11.76
CA ASN A 16 -4.35 2.26 11.46
C ASN A 16 -4.06 2.35 9.95
N CYS A 17 -4.77 3.25 9.28
CA CYS A 17 -4.52 3.64 7.90
C CYS A 17 -3.70 4.94 7.78
N ALA A 18 -3.35 5.59 8.90
CA ALA A 18 -2.60 6.83 8.91
C ALA A 18 -1.13 6.58 8.59
N ALA A 19 -0.58 7.35 7.64
CA ALA A 19 0.83 7.32 7.29
C ALA A 19 1.30 8.64 6.66
N HIS A 20 2.58 8.94 6.79
CA HIS A 20 3.27 9.92 5.94
C HIS A 20 3.65 9.21 4.64
N THR A 21 2.86 9.41 3.59
CA THR A 21 2.97 8.70 2.30
C THR A 21 3.68 9.50 1.20
N ALA A 22 4.08 10.75 1.46
CA ALA A 22 4.87 11.54 0.52
C ALA A 22 6.31 11.03 0.52
N VAL A 23 6.57 9.96 -0.26
CA VAL A 23 7.80 9.16 -0.25
C VAL A 23 9.06 10.02 -0.39
N ASP A 24 9.09 10.95 -1.37
CA ASP A 24 10.24 11.86 -1.57
C ASP A 24 10.42 12.82 -0.39
N LYS A 25 9.32 13.31 0.19
CA LYS A 25 9.40 14.19 1.36
C LYS A 25 9.90 13.47 2.60
N CYS A 26 9.70 12.17 2.74
CA CYS A 26 10.25 11.40 3.84
C CYS A 26 11.78 11.43 3.85
N GLU A 27 12.46 11.53 2.70
CA GLU A 27 13.92 11.60 2.63
C GLU A 27 14.47 12.88 3.27
N THR A 28 13.73 13.99 3.21
CA THR A 28 14.14 15.29 3.77
C THR A 28 13.51 15.60 5.13
N ASP A 29 12.48 14.87 5.54
CA ASP A 29 11.72 15.07 6.79
C ASP A 29 11.60 13.74 7.56
N GLY A 30 12.76 13.08 7.77
CA GLY A 30 12.87 11.76 8.37
C GLY A 30 12.28 11.67 9.77
N ASP A 31 12.50 12.65 10.62
CA ASP A 31 11.98 12.68 12.00
C ASP A 31 10.45 12.67 12.03
N ASN A 32 9.81 13.43 11.14
CA ASN A 32 8.37 13.44 11.04
C ASN A 32 7.84 12.12 10.43
N ALA A 33 8.56 11.55 9.46
CA ALA A 33 8.24 10.24 8.92
C ALA A 33 8.30 9.16 10.02
N TYR A 34 9.33 9.14 10.87
CA TYR A 34 9.40 8.24 12.04
C TYR A 34 8.27 8.50 13.02
N ARG A 35 7.99 9.77 13.34
CA ARG A 35 6.92 10.12 14.28
C ARG A 35 5.55 9.58 13.83
N ILE A 36 5.24 9.70 12.55
CA ILE A 36 3.95 9.25 12.00
C ILE A 36 3.95 7.75 11.73
N ASN A 37 4.97 7.23 11.01
CA ASN A 37 4.95 5.86 10.48
C ASN A 37 5.45 4.80 11.48
N ALA A 38 6.17 5.19 12.54
CA ALA A 38 6.71 4.27 13.53
C ALA A 38 6.14 4.54 14.93
N ILE A 39 6.29 5.76 15.47
CA ILE A 39 5.83 6.08 16.83
C ILE A 39 4.29 6.12 16.91
N GLY A 40 3.61 6.53 15.83
CA GLY A 40 2.15 6.44 15.73
C GLY A 40 1.65 5.01 15.97
N PRO A 41 2.03 4.03 15.13
CA PRO A 41 1.71 2.61 15.31
C PRO A 41 2.10 2.06 16.70
N ARG A 42 3.30 2.40 17.20
CA ARG A 42 3.71 2.02 18.56
C ARG A 42 2.69 2.46 19.62
N ASN A 43 2.29 3.73 19.58
CA ASN A 43 1.36 4.27 20.58
C ASN A 43 -0.04 3.65 20.46
N LEU A 44 -0.47 3.33 19.23
CA LEU A 44 -1.73 2.64 18.96
C LEU A 44 -1.69 1.19 19.49
N SER A 45 -0.58 0.48 19.27
CA SER A 45 -0.39 -0.90 19.74
C SER A 45 -0.38 -1.00 21.28
N ILE A 46 0.30 -0.07 21.95
CA ILE A 46 0.28 0.02 23.42
C ILE A 46 -1.15 0.27 23.92
N ALA A 47 -1.91 1.11 23.23
CA ALA A 47 -3.29 1.38 23.61
C ALA A 47 -4.22 0.19 23.32
N ALA A 48 -4.04 -0.47 22.17
CA ALA A 48 -4.78 -1.67 21.80
C ALA A 48 -4.60 -2.76 22.86
N ARG A 49 -3.36 -3.12 23.18
CA ARG A 49 -3.02 -4.11 24.23
C ARG A 49 -3.63 -3.74 25.59
N ARG A 50 -3.53 -2.47 26.00
CA ARG A 50 -4.04 -2.02 27.30
C ARG A 50 -5.54 -2.15 27.44
N TYR A 51 -6.28 -2.00 26.37
CA TYR A 51 -7.76 -2.00 26.41
C TYR A 51 -8.38 -3.23 25.74
N GLY A 52 -7.58 -4.26 25.41
CA GLY A 52 -8.07 -5.50 24.82
C GLY A 52 -8.64 -5.33 23.42
N ALA A 53 -8.07 -4.41 22.61
CA ALA A 53 -8.47 -4.19 21.23
C ALA A 53 -7.48 -4.86 20.28
N LYS A 54 -7.95 -5.44 19.18
CA LYS A 54 -7.12 -5.92 18.09
C LYS A 54 -6.43 -4.75 17.36
N MET A 55 -5.21 -4.95 16.89
CA MET A 55 -4.46 -3.93 16.15
C MET A 55 -4.31 -4.31 14.68
N VAL A 56 -4.81 -3.48 13.77
CA VAL A 56 -4.57 -3.62 12.33
C VAL A 56 -3.66 -2.51 11.84
N GLN A 57 -2.53 -2.85 11.22
CA GLN A 57 -1.56 -1.92 10.66
C GLN A 57 -1.45 -2.08 9.16
N VAL A 58 -1.87 -1.08 8.40
CA VAL A 58 -1.59 -1.03 6.97
C VAL A 58 -0.13 -0.64 6.75
N SER A 59 0.61 -1.50 6.03
CA SER A 59 2.02 -1.34 5.67
C SER A 59 2.19 -1.31 4.13
N THR A 60 3.39 -1.54 3.63
CA THR A 60 3.76 -1.26 2.24
C THR A 60 4.77 -2.26 1.69
N ASP A 61 4.79 -2.43 0.37
CA ASP A 61 5.82 -3.09 -0.43
C ASP A 61 7.20 -2.42 -0.31
N TYR A 62 7.28 -1.12 0.02
CA TYR A 62 8.53 -0.38 0.21
C TYR A 62 9.40 -0.89 1.37
N VAL A 63 8.92 -1.85 2.15
CA VAL A 63 9.75 -2.56 3.14
C VAL A 63 10.76 -3.49 2.48
N PHE A 64 10.60 -3.82 1.21
CA PHE A 64 11.55 -4.60 0.42
C PHE A 64 12.48 -3.72 -0.42
N ASP A 65 13.54 -4.31 -0.99
CA ASP A 65 14.52 -3.59 -1.80
C ASP A 65 14.04 -3.22 -3.20
N GLY A 66 12.94 -3.84 -3.66
CA GLY A 66 12.36 -3.57 -4.97
C GLY A 66 13.14 -4.14 -6.17
N GLN A 67 14.06 -5.09 -5.95
CA GLN A 67 14.90 -5.70 -6.99
C GLN A 67 14.56 -7.17 -7.28
N GLY A 68 13.39 -7.64 -6.87
CA GLY A 68 12.93 -9.01 -7.08
C GLY A 68 12.65 -9.34 -8.54
N THR A 69 12.64 -10.65 -8.83
CA THR A 69 12.23 -11.23 -10.13
C THR A 69 11.13 -12.28 -9.97
N ARG A 70 10.69 -12.51 -8.74
CA ARG A 70 9.57 -13.36 -8.37
C ARG A 70 8.68 -12.65 -7.37
N PRO A 71 7.39 -13.01 -7.26
CA PRO A 71 6.52 -12.49 -6.21
C PRO A 71 7.14 -12.68 -4.81
N LEU A 72 7.07 -11.63 -3.99
CA LEU A 72 7.60 -11.60 -2.63
C LEU A 72 6.54 -12.11 -1.66
N THR A 73 6.91 -13.05 -0.79
CA THR A 73 6.06 -13.59 0.27
C THR A 73 6.30 -12.88 1.59
N GLU A 74 5.46 -13.12 2.58
CA GLU A 74 5.62 -12.61 3.94
C GLU A 74 6.88 -13.14 4.64
N PHE A 75 7.47 -14.23 4.12
CA PHE A 75 8.70 -14.85 4.63
C PHE A 75 9.98 -14.25 4.04
N ASP A 76 9.87 -13.41 3.00
CA ASP A 76 11.03 -12.74 2.43
C ASP A 76 11.52 -11.62 3.38
N ALA A 77 12.85 -11.55 3.53
CA ALA A 77 13.47 -10.59 4.44
C ALA A 77 13.28 -9.15 3.95
N PRO A 78 12.78 -8.24 4.80
CA PRO A 78 12.71 -6.82 4.45
C PRO A 78 14.10 -6.19 4.29
N ALA A 79 14.25 -5.31 3.28
CA ALA A 79 15.47 -4.55 3.00
C ALA A 79 15.14 -3.16 2.45
N PRO A 80 14.47 -2.27 3.21
CA PRO A 80 13.94 -1.00 2.69
C PRO A 80 15.06 -0.05 2.26
N ARG A 81 14.94 0.53 1.07
CA ARG A 81 15.92 1.46 0.50
C ARG A 81 15.57 2.93 0.76
N SER A 82 14.29 3.26 0.95
CA SER A 82 13.82 4.62 1.19
C SER A 82 13.53 4.87 2.68
N MET A 83 13.55 6.14 3.10
CA MET A 83 13.15 6.54 4.44
C MET A 83 11.69 6.17 4.72
N TYR A 84 10.81 6.29 3.73
CA TYR A 84 9.43 5.82 3.84
C TYR A 84 9.36 4.34 4.23
N GLY A 85 10.03 3.47 3.47
CA GLY A 85 10.06 2.03 3.74
C GLY A 85 10.66 1.70 5.12
N ARG A 86 11.78 2.35 5.49
CA ARG A 86 12.42 2.18 6.81
C ARG A 86 11.50 2.54 7.96
N THR A 87 10.80 3.66 7.86
CA THR A 87 9.89 4.12 8.92
C THR A 87 8.63 3.27 9.01
N LYS A 88 8.11 2.77 7.88
CA LYS A 88 6.99 1.81 7.86
C LYS A 88 7.39 0.47 8.48
N LEU A 89 8.57 -0.06 8.15
CA LEU A 89 9.09 -1.29 8.76
C LEU A 89 9.32 -1.14 10.28
N ALA A 90 9.83 0.01 10.73
CA ALA A 90 9.96 0.30 12.16
C ALA A 90 8.59 0.29 12.85
N GLY A 91 7.55 0.78 12.19
CA GLY A 91 6.17 0.69 12.65
C GLY A 91 5.66 -0.75 12.77
N GLU A 92 5.94 -1.61 11.77
CA GLU A 92 5.62 -3.05 11.84
C GLU A 92 6.27 -3.71 13.07
N ASN A 93 7.56 -3.42 13.31
CA ASN A 93 8.30 -3.99 14.43
C ASN A 93 7.71 -3.57 15.76
N PHE A 94 7.31 -2.31 15.92
CA PHE A 94 6.62 -1.86 17.13
C PHE A 94 5.24 -2.50 17.29
N VAL A 95 4.50 -2.74 16.22
CA VAL A 95 3.22 -3.46 16.31
C VAL A 95 3.45 -4.88 16.83
N LYS A 96 4.43 -5.61 16.29
CA LYS A 96 4.80 -6.96 16.74
C LYS A 96 5.25 -6.99 18.21
N GLU A 97 5.97 -5.95 18.66
CA GLU A 97 6.49 -5.87 20.02
C GLU A 97 5.42 -5.53 21.07
N PHE A 98 4.47 -4.66 20.70
CA PHE A 98 3.52 -4.09 21.67
C PHE A 98 2.08 -4.60 21.57
N SER A 99 1.74 -5.42 20.59
CA SER A 99 0.40 -5.99 20.44
C SER A 99 0.46 -7.46 20.06
N ASP A 100 -0.06 -8.33 20.91
CA ASP A 100 -0.11 -9.78 20.63
C ASP A 100 -1.21 -10.11 19.60
N GLU A 101 -2.35 -9.40 19.66
CA GLU A 101 -3.48 -9.54 18.76
C GLU A 101 -3.38 -8.50 17.62
N HIS A 102 -2.57 -8.81 16.59
CA HIS A 102 -2.36 -7.86 15.49
C HIS A 102 -2.43 -8.51 14.11
N PHE A 103 -2.85 -7.67 13.15
CA PHE A 103 -2.73 -7.93 11.72
C PHE A 103 -1.88 -6.83 11.10
N ILE A 104 -0.74 -7.17 10.53
CA ILE A 104 0.07 -6.27 9.71
C ILE A 104 -0.21 -6.63 8.26
N ILE A 105 -0.67 -5.68 7.46
CA ILE A 105 -1.04 -5.92 6.06
C ILE A 105 -0.18 -5.05 5.16
N ARG A 106 0.77 -5.66 4.45
CA ARG A 106 1.56 -4.99 3.41
C ARG A 106 0.76 -4.95 2.13
N THR A 107 0.58 -3.78 1.57
CA THR A 107 -0.10 -3.56 0.29
C THR A 107 0.79 -2.78 -0.68
N ALA A 108 0.42 -2.75 -1.96
CA ALA A 108 1.12 -2.02 -3.00
C ALA A 108 0.14 -1.25 -3.90
N TRP A 109 0.58 -0.13 -4.45
CA TRP A 109 -0.12 0.65 -5.48
C TRP A 109 -1.59 0.96 -5.13
N LEU A 110 -1.82 1.32 -3.85
CA LEU A 110 -3.17 1.53 -3.32
C LEU A 110 -3.85 2.75 -3.95
N TYR A 111 -5.08 2.57 -4.42
CA TYR A 111 -5.94 3.63 -4.94
C TYR A 111 -7.34 3.56 -4.32
N GLY A 112 -8.01 4.71 -4.24
CA GLY A 112 -9.34 4.85 -3.63
C GLY A 112 -9.74 6.32 -3.55
N ASP A 113 -10.36 6.72 -2.45
CA ASP A 113 -10.71 8.12 -2.23
C ASP A 113 -9.47 9.02 -2.05
N GLY A 114 -9.64 10.33 -2.36
CA GLY A 114 -8.54 11.29 -2.31
C GLY A 114 -7.65 11.25 -3.55
N LYS A 115 -6.44 11.83 -3.44
CA LYS A 115 -5.45 11.88 -4.52
C LYS A 115 -4.81 10.50 -4.72
N ASN A 116 -4.83 9.98 -5.94
CA ASN A 116 -4.20 8.73 -6.30
C ASN A 116 -3.81 8.72 -7.78
N PHE A 117 -3.14 7.66 -8.23
CA PHE A 117 -2.66 7.51 -9.61
C PHE A 117 -3.82 7.52 -10.61
N VAL A 118 -4.92 6.81 -10.34
CA VAL A 118 -6.08 6.71 -11.25
C VAL A 118 -6.66 8.09 -11.52
N LYS A 119 -6.94 8.86 -10.47
CA LYS A 119 -7.48 10.24 -10.61
C LYS A 119 -6.49 11.18 -11.29
N THR A 120 -5.18 10.95 -11.09
CA THR A 120 -4.14 11.73 -11.78
C THR A 120 -4.15 11.44 -13.28
N MET A 121 -4.21 10.17 -13.68
CA MET A 121 -4.29 9.79 -15.09
C MET A 121 -5.56 10.35 -15.76
N LEU A 122 -6.71 10.19 -15.14
CA LEU A 122 -7.97 10.72 -15.67
C LEU A 122 -7.94 12.25 -15.88
N ARG A 123 -7.35 12.98 -14.93
CA ARG A 123 -7.16 14.43 -15.05
C ARG A 123 -6.21 14.80 -16.19
N LEU A 124 -5.11 14.07 -16.37
CA LEU A 124 -4.18 14.31 -17.48
C LEU A 124 -4.85 14.05 -18.83
N ALA A 125 -5.69 13.04 -18.93
CA ALA A 125 -6.45 12.73 -20.14
C ALA A 125 -7.49 13.80 -20.55
N GLU A 126 -7.75 14.80 -19.71
CA GLU A 126 -8.62 15.93 -20.05
C GLU A 126 -7.90 16.98 -20.93
N THR A 127 -6.57 17.01 -20.85
CA THR A 127 -5.76 18.07 -21.47
C THR A 127 -4.62 17.56 -22.35
N HIS A 128 -4.36 16.25 -22.38
CA HIS A 128 -3.25 15.66 -23.10
C HIS A 128 -3.74 14.51 -24.00
N ASP A 129 -3.30 14.50 -25.25
CA ASP A 129 -3.54 13.41 -26.17
C ASP A 129 -2.57 12.23 -25.93
N GLU A 130 -1.45 12.50 -25.25
CA GLU A 130 -0.43 11.51 -24.87
C GLU A 130 0.11 11.79 -23.47
N VAL A 131 0.39 10.70 -22.71
CA VAL A 131 1.05 10.75 -21.40
C VAL A 131 2.20 9.74 -21.37
N ARG A 132 3.33 10.14 -20.75
CA ARG A 132 4.51 9.30 -20.56
C ARG A 132 4.45 8.62 -19.20
N VAL A 133 4.44 7.28 -19.18
CA VAL A 133 4.29 6.49 -17.95
C VAL A 133 5.35 5.39 -17.90
N VAL A 134 5.90 5.17 -16.70
CA VAL A 134 6.96 4.18 -16.47
C VAL A 134 6.46 2.76 -16.76
N ARG A 135 7.22 2.00 -17.56
CA ARG A 135 6.91 0.62 -17.99
C ARG A 135 7.78 -0.46 -17.34
N ASP A 136 8.89 -0.08 -16.73
CA ASP A 136 9.87 -0.97 -16.10
C ASP A 136 9.74 -1.06 -14.58
N GLN A 137 8.68 -0.52 -14.01
CA GLN A 137 8.23 -0.77 -12.64
C GLN A 137 6.97 -1.63 -12.68
N VAL A 138 7.01 -2.77 -11.98
CA VAL A 138 5.96 -3.80 -11.99
C VAL A 138 5.40 -4.02 -10.59
N GLY A 139 4.09 -4.17 -10.50
CA GLY A 139 3.39 -4.36 -9.23
C GLY A 139 1.95 -4.85 -9.41
N SER A 140 1.20 -4.83 -8.32
CA SER A 140 -0.22 -5.21 -8.30
C SER A 140 -1.04 -4.04 -7.79
N PRO A 141 -1.74 -3.29 -8.68
CA PRO A 141 -2.63 -2.21 -8.24
C PRO A 141 -3.70 -2.75 -7.30
N THR A 142 -3.92 -2.08 -6.16
CA THR A 142 -4.85 -2.54 -5.15
C THR A 142 -5.91 -1.50 -4.84
N SER A 143 -7.17 -1.87 -4.96
CA SER A 143 -8.30 -1.04 -4.54
C SER A 143 -8.38 -0.95 -3.02
N ALA A 144 -8.59 0.25 -2.49
CA ALA A 144 -8.84 0.44 -1.05
C ALA A 144 -10.10 -0.29 -0.58
N ALA A 145 -11.10 -0.45 -1.46
CA ALA A 145 -12.30 -1.24 -1.17
C ALA A 145 -11.96 -2.73 -0.99
N GLU A 146 -11.13 -3.31 -1.88
CA GLU A 146 -10.68 -4.70 -1.76
C GLU A 146 -9.83 -4.91 -0.50
N LEU A 147 -8.92 -3.98 -0.19
CA LEU A 147 -8.14 -4.04 1.05
C LEU A 147 -9.05 -3.96 2.29
N ALA A 148 -10.08 -3.13 2.27
CA ALA A 148 -11.06 -3.03 3.36
C ALA A 148 -11.88 -4.32 3.53
N LYS A 149 -12.27 -4.99 2.44
CA LYS A 149 -12.92 -6.31 2.48
C LYS A 149 -12.04 -7.36 3.16
N MET A 150 -10.74 -7.41 2.81
CA MET A 150 -9.78 -8.30 3.48
C MET A 150 -9.67 -8.00 4.98
N ILE A 151 -9.52 -6.73 5.36
CA ILE A 151 -9.45 -6.33 6.77
C ILE A 151 -10.71 -6.77 7.51
N ALA A 152 -11.89 -6.52 6.95
CA ALA A 152 -13.17 -6.93 7.54
C ALA A 152 -13.29 -8.46 7.66
N TYR A 153 -12.73 -9.22 6.72
CA TYR A 153 -12.70 -10.68 6.76
C TYR A 153 -11.78 -11.20 7.88
N LEU A 154 -10.56 -10.64 8.02
CA LEU A 154 -9.60 -11.09 9.03
C LEU A 154 -9.97 -10.66 10.45
N LEU A 155 -10.57 -9.50 10.60
CA LEU A 155 -10.78 -8.84 11.90
C LEU A 155 -11.54 -9.71 12.93
N PRO A 156 -12.58 -10.47 12.59
CA PRO A 156 -13.28 -11.36 13.53
C PRO A 156 -12.52 -12.64 13.86
N THR A 157 -11.41 -12.95 13.18
CA THR A 157 -10.62 -14.17 13.38
C THR A 157 -9.50 -13.96 14.41
N ASP A 158 -8.88 -15.06 14.85
CA ASP A 158 -7.65 -15.07 15.66
C ASP A 158 -6.41 -15.44 14.79
N ASN A 159 -6.52 -15.29 13.47
CA ASN A 159 -5.44 -15.54 12.52
C ASN A 159 -4.48 -14.34 12.47
N TYR A 160 -3.88 -14.04 13.63
CA TYR A 160 -2.97 -12.90 13.79
C TYR A 160 -1.68 -13.06 13.01
N GLY A 161 -1.04 -11.95 12.67
CA GLY A 161 0.29 -11.94 12.09
C GLY A 161 0.48 -10.97 10.93
N LEU A 162 1.44 -11.30 10.07
CA LEU A 162 1.82 -10.54 8.89
C LEU A 162 1.19 -11.17 7.65
N PHE A 163 0.55 -10.32 6.86
CA PHE A 163 -0.08 -10.68 5.59
C PHE A 163 0.35 -9.73 4.48
N HIS A 164 0.41 -10.23 3.27
CA HIS A 164 0.33 -9.42 2.08
C HIS A 164 -1.15 -9.28 1.68
N GLY A 165 -1.52 -8.11 1.16
CA GLY A 165 -2.89 -7.80 0.75
C GLY A 165 -2.88 -6.93 -0.50
N THR A 166 -2.82 -7.56 -1.68
CA THR A 166 -2.89 -6.92 -2.99
C THR A 166 -3.91 -7.62 -3.88
N CYS A 167 -4.52 -6.89 -4.81
CA CYS A 167 -5.29 -7.53 -5.87
C CYS A 167 -4.43 -8.50 -6.67
N GLU A 168 -5.06 -9.54 -7.23
CA GLU A 168 -4.40 -10.55 -8.01
C GLU A 168 -4.00 -10.02 -9.40
N GLY A 169 -2.92 -10.55 -9.94
CA GLY A 169 -2.37 -10.15 -11.23
C GLY A 169 -1.26 -9.10 -11.11
N VAL A 170 -0.58 -8.87 -12.22
CA VAL A 170 0.64 -8.04 -12.30
C VAL A 170 0.56 -7.15 -13.53
N CYS A 171 0.98 -5.91 -13.41
CA CYS A 171 1.13 -4.98 -14.54
C CYS A 171 2.23 -3.96 -14.27
N SER A 172 2.64 -3.24 -15.30
CA SER A 172 3.43 -2.02 -15.15
C SER A 172 2.54 -0.79 -14.88
N TRP A 173 3.13 0.33 -14.46
CA TRP A 173 2.37 1.59 -14.38
C TRP A 173 1.81 2.02 -15.74
N ALA A 174 2.53 1.76 -16.85
CA ALA A 174 2.05 2.05 -18.20
C ALA A 174 0.83 1.20 -18.56
N ASP A 175 0.85 -0.11 -18.25
CA ASP A 175 -0.29 -1.01 -18.49
C ASP A 175 -1.50 -0.56 -17.65
N PHE A 176 -1.26 -0.20 -16.39
CA PHE A 176 -2.33 0.28 -15.51
C PHE A 176 -2.95 1.58 -16.02
N ALA A 177 -2.13 2.53 -16.50
CA ALA A 177 -2.62 3.77 -17.10
C ALA A 177 -3.44 3.52 -18.38
N ALA A 178 -2.98 2.60 -19.25
CA ALA A 178 -3.69 2.23 -20.47
C ALA A 178 -5.06 1.61 -20.16
N GLU A 179 -5.14 0.73 -19.16
CA GLU A 179 -6.41 0.13 -18.75
C GLU A 179 -7.36 1.17 -18.13
N ILE A 180 -6.86 2.12 -17.32
CA ILE A 180 -7.66 3.23 -16.81
C ILE A 180 -8.29 4.03 -17.96
N PHE A 181 -7.52 4.38 -18.98
CA PHE A 181 -8.02 5.13 -20.12
C PHE A 181 -9.03 4.34 -20.94
N ARG A 182 -8.76 3.05 -21.18
CA ARG A 182 -9.68 2.16 -21.88
C ARG A 182 -11.04 2.10 -21.19
N LEU A 183 -11.05 1.87 -19.86
CA LEU A 183 -12.27 1.78 -19.06
C LEU A 183 -13.04 3.11 -18.98
N ALA A 184 -12.33 4.22 -18.93
CA ALA A 184 -12.91 5.56 -18.89
C ALA A 184 -13.30 6.11 -20.27
N GLY A 185 -13.11 5.35 -21.36
CA GLY A 185 -13.40 5.78 -22.73
C GLY A 185 -12.53 6.95 -23.23
N LYS A 186 -11.33 7.13 -22.64
CA LYS A 186 -10.37 8.18 -23.05
C LYS A 186 -9.54 7.71 -24.24
N LYS A 187 -9.20 8.63 -25.15
CA LYS A 187 -8.39 8.36 -26.33
C LYS A 187 -6.90 8.68 -26.13
N THR A 188 -6.54 9.16 -24.96
CA THR A 188 -5.15 9.53 -24.60
C THR A 188 -4.24 8.32 -24.74
N HIS A 189 -3.18 8.48 -25.51
CA HIS A 189 -2.15 7.45 -25.71
C HIS A 189 -1.22 7.36 -24.50
N VAL A 190 -0.78 6.15 -24.14
CA VAL A 190 0.23 5.93 -23.11
C VAL A 190 1.55 5.57 -23.78
N GLU A 191 2.52 6.50 -23.75
CA GLU A 191 3.91 6.23 -24.09
C GLU A 191 4.62 5.57 -22.92
N GLY A 192 4.98 4.28 -23.05
CA GLY A 192 5.74 3.57 -22.03
C GLY A 192 7.21 3.96 -22.03
N ILE A 193 7.69 4.61 -20.97
CA ILE A 193 9.09 5.01 -20.78
C ILE A 193 9.78 4.21 -19.69
N THR A 194 11.11 4.26 -19.63
CA THR A 194 11.87 3.67 -18.52
C THR A 194 11.90 4.60 -17.30
N THR A 195 12.21 4.04 -16.13
CA THR A 195 12.46 4.82 -14.90
C THR A 195 13.57 5.86 -15.12
N ALA A 196 14.66 5.47 -15.81
CA ALA A 196 15.76 6.38 -16.11
C ALA A 196 15.34 7.57 -17.00
N GLU A 197 14.50 7.34 -18.00
CA GLU A 197 13.94 8.41 -18.85
C GLU A 197 13.01 9.33 -18.07
N TYR A 198 12.22 8.78 -17.16
CA TYR A 198 11.35 9.56 -16.26
C TYR A 198 12.15 10.45 -15.31
N GLU A 199 13.16 9.89 -14.64
CA GLU A 199 14.00 10.60 -13.67
C GLU A 199 14.89 11.66 -14.32
N ALA A 200 15.27 11.50 -15.59
CA ALA A 200 16.00 12.52 -16.34
C ALA A 200 15.17 13.82 -16.48
N GLY A 201 13.84 13.70 -16.56
CA GLY A 201 12.92 14.86 -16.64
C GLY A 201 12.33 15.28 -15.29
N THR A 202 12.23 14.35 -14.35
CA THR A 202 11.60 14.59 -13.02
C THR A 202 12.40 13.84 -11.96
N PRO A 203 13.50 14.40 -11.45
CA PRO A 203 14.31 13.74 -10.43
C PRO A 203 13.50 13.39 -9.19
N THR A 204 13.62 12.16 -8.69
CA THR A 204 13.00 11.70 -7.45
C THR A 204 14.04 11.63 -6.34
N ALA A 205 13.66 11.99 -5.09
CA ALA A 205 14.56 11.94 -3.95
C ALA A 205 14.70 10.51 -3.41
N ALA A 206 13.63 9.73 -3.50
CA ALA A 206 13.59 8.35 -3.00
C ALA A 206 13.65 7.33 -4.15
N PRO A 207 14.42 6.24 -3.99
CA PRO A 207 14.41 5.16 -4.97
C PRO A 207 13.03 4.49 -5.02
N ARG A 208 12.53 4.25 -6.24
CA ARG A 208 11.27 3.53 -6.47
C ARG A 208 11.56 2.05 -6.71
N PRO A 209 10.75 1.14 -6.14
CA PRO A 209 10.89 -0.29 -6.43
C PRO A 209 10.64 -0.58 -7.92
N ALA A 210 11.58 -1.24 -8.58
CA ALA A 210 11.35 -1.75 -9.93
C ALA A 210 10.42 -2.97 -9.91
N TYR A 211 10.40 -3.71 -8.80
CA TYR A 211 9.56 -4.88 -8.61
C TYR A 211 8.83 -4.81 -7.27
N SER A 212 7.51 -4.68 -7.30
CA SER A 212 6.62 -4.53 -6.13
C SER A 212 5.55 -5.63 -6.05
N VAL A 213 5.73 -6.74 -6.73
CA VAL A 213 4.73 -7.83 -6.73
C VAL A 213 4.79 -8.57 -5.41
N LEU A 214 3.71 -8.50 -4.66
CA LEU A 214 3.50 -9.23 -3.42
C LEU A 214 2.64 -10.48 -3.69
N ASP A 215 3.07 -11.63 -3.17
CA ASP A 215 2.26 -12.84 -3.12
C ASP A 215 1.45 -12.82 -1.81
N ASN A 216 0.13 -12.95 -1.89
CA ASN A 216 -0.78 -13.09 -0.75
C ASN A 216 -0.65 -14.50 -0.13
N TYR A 217 0.59 -14.93 0.16
CA TYR A 217 0.92 -16.32 0.46
C TYR A 217 0.30 -16.79 1.80
N MET A 218 0.50 -16.01 2.87
CA MET A 218 -0.11 -16.33 4.18
C MET A 218 -1.63 -16.34 4.11
N LEU A 219 -2.23 -15.38 3.41
CA LEU A 219 -3.68 -15.30 3.25
C LEU A 219 -4.21 -16.57 2.58
N ARG A 220 -3.57 -17.03 1.49
CA ARG A 220 -3.94 -18.24 0.75
C ARG A 220 -3.74 -19.53 1.55
N LEU A 221 -2.73 -19.58 2.43
CA LEU A 221 -2.46 -20.78 3.25
C LEU A 221 -3.38 -20.90 4.47
N THR A 222 -3.88 -19.79 4.99
CA THR A 222 -4.55 -19.76 6.30
C THR A 222 -6.01 -19.35 6.24
N THR A 223 -6.52 -19.02 5.04
CA THR A 223 -7.90 -18.59 4.84
C THR A 223 -8.45 -19.06 3.49
N ASP A 224 -9.77 -18.98 3.31
CA ASP A 224 -10.46 -19.14 2.03
C ASP A 224 -10.66 -17.81 1.29
N TYR A 225 -10.07 -16.71 1.77
CA TYR A 225 -10.19 -15.41 1.14
C TYR A 225 -9.26 -15.27 -0.06
N SER A 226 -9.77 -14.70 -1.14
CA SER A 226 -8.99 -14.29 -2.32
C SER A 226 -9.37 -12.89 -2.76
N PHE A 227 -8.40 -12.12 -3.18
CA PHE A 227 -8.63 -10.81 -3.78
C PHE A 227 -9.21 -10.94 -5.18
N ALA A 228 -9.98 -9.93 -5.60
CA ALA A 228 -10.32 -9.75 -7.00
C ALA A 228 -9.04 -9.53 -7.85
N ARG A 229 -9.13 -9.81 -9.15
CA ARG A 229 -8.08 -9.38 -10.09
C ARG A 229 -8.04 -7.85 -10.16
N TRP A 230 -6.84 -7.29 -10.36
CA TRP A 230 -6.70 -5.82 -10.42
C TRP A 230 -7.52 -5.20 -11.56
N GLU A 231 -7.71 -5.91 -12.67
CA GLU A 231 -8.52 -5.47 -13.82
C GLU A 231 -10.01 -5.31 -13.43
N ASP A 232 -10.53 -6.25 -12.64
CA ASP A 232 -11.91 -6.19 -12.16
C ASP A 232 -12.09 -5.11 -11.09
N ALA A 233 -11.13 -4.98 -10.17
CA ALA A 233 -11.14 -3.97 -9.13
C ALA A 233 -11.09 -2.53 -9.69
N ILE A 234 -10.27 -2.27 -10.72
CA ILE A 234 -10.22 -0.95 -11.36
C ILE A 234 -11.48 -0.66 -12.17
N LYS A 235 -12.06 -1.68 -12.82
CA LYS A 235 -13.34 -1.55 -13.54
C LYS A 235 -14.46 -1.16 -12.57
N GLU A 236 -14.56 -1.83 -11.42
CA GLU A 236 -15.53 -1.50 -10.38
C GLU A 236 -15.33 -0.05 -9.89
N TYR A 237 -14.10 0.33 -9.57
CA TYR A 237 -13.77 1.67 -9.09
C TYR A 237 -14.15 2.78 -10.08
N ILE A 238 -13.82 2.62 -11.37
CA ILE A 238 -14.15 3.61 -12.41
C ILE A 238 -15.67 3.70 -12.62
N SER A 239 -16.40 2.58 -12.50
CA SER A 239 -17.86 2.59 -12.66
C SER A 239 -18.61 3.35 -11.56
N GLN A 240 -17.95 3.62 -10.43
CA GLN A 240 -18.51 4.35 -9.27
C GLN A 240 -18.11 5.84 -9.25
N MET A 241 -17.30 6.30 -10.22
CA MET A 241 -16.85 7.69 -10.33
C MET A 241 -17.82 8.54 -11.14
#